data_bcae97128cbf88d25fe82e4448683aa2
#
_entry.id   bcae97128cbf88d25fe82e4448683aa2
#
_cell.length_a   1.000
_cell.length_b   1.000
_cell.length_c   1.000
_cell.angle_alpha   90.00
_cell.angle_beta   90.00
_cell.angle_gamma   90.00
#
_symmetry.space_group_name_H-M   'P 1'
#
loop_
_entity.id
_entity.type
_entity.pdbx_description
1 polymer ?
#
loop_
_entity_poly.entity_id
_entity_poly.type
_entity_poly.pdbx_seq_one_letter_code
_entity_poly.pdbx_strand_id
1 'polypeptide(L)'
;YEVGLNDQQLNWVKSYLQYVPKGAHLFVCMHAPAYFYNENYKLGRVAELLDLFEGYKVDILSGHTHVQCNTQIRNNIREYNIASIGGAWWLWDGIYSKDGTPIGYQVFESGKNGIANYFKSLGHDRDYQFRYYPVGTVPGHEDELCVKVWNWDNRWKVEYYEDGKLKGE
;
A
#
# COMPACT_ATOMS: atom_id res chain seq x y z
N TYR A 1 18.54 4.93 -15.14
CA TYR A 1 18.16 3.80 -14.27
C TYR A 1 16.76 3.34 -14.67
N GLU A 2 16.70 2.22 -15.41
CA GLU A 2 15.41 1.63 -15.77
C GLU A 2 15.00 0.62 -14.71
N VAL A 3 13.84 0.83 -14.13
CA VAL A 3 13.20 -0.12 -13.21
C VAL A 3 12.30 -1.02 -14.04
N GLY A 4 12.78 -2.21 -14.38
CA GLY A 4 12.02 -3.13 -15.24
C GLY A 4 12.40 -4.59 -15.03
N LEU A 5 11.53 -5.47 -15.50
CA LEU A 5 11.76 -6.92 -15.52
C LEU A 5 12.46 -7.32 -16.81
N ASN A 6 13.47 -8.17 -16.70
CA ASN A 6 14.11 -8.81 -17.84
C ASN A 6 13.48 -10.19 -18.13
N ASP A 7 13.85 -10.79 -19.27
CA ASP A 7 13.33 -12.09 -19.69
C ASP A 7 13.66 -13.20 -18.68
N GLN A 8 14.84 -13.16 -18.08
CA GLN A 8 15.25 -14.14 -17.09
C GLN A 8 14.33 -14.14 -15.87
N GLN A 9 13.98 -12.94 -15.36
CA GLN A 9 13.07 -12.79 -14.22
C GLN A 9 11.65 -13.27 -14.56
N LEU A 10 11.10 -12.87 -15.71
CA LEU A 10 9.77 -13.30 -16.13
C LEU A 10 9.71 -14.82 -16.37
N ASN A 11 10.73 -15.40 -17.00
CA ASN A 11 10.84 -16.84 -17.22
C ASN A 11 10.98 -17.59 -15.89
N TRP A 12 11.70 -17.05 -14.92
CA TRP A 12 11.80 -17.62 -13.59
C TRP A 12 10.42 -17.66 -12.91
N VAL A 13 9.68 -16.56 -12.89
CA VAL A 13 8.32 -16.50 -12.33
C VAL A 13 7.42 -17.52 -13.01
N LYS A 14 7.41 -17.56 -14.35
CA LYS A 14 6.61 -18.49 -15.14
C LYS A 14 6.94 -19.94 -14.79
N SER A 15 8.21 -20.28 -14.65
CA SER A 15 8.66 -21.64 -14.31
C SER A 15 8.28 -22.00 -12.88
N TYR A 16 8.42 -21.08 -11.93
CA TYR A 16 8.04 -21.29 -10.54
C TYR A 16 6.53 -21.56 -10.39
N LEU A 17 5.70 -20.79 -11.10
CA LEU A 17 4.24 -20.91 -11.03
C LEU A 17 3.71 -22.27 -11.55
N GLN A 18 4.49 -23.04 -12.31
CA GLN A 18 4.11 -24.40 -12.71
C GLN A 18 4.00 -25.37 -11.52
N TYR A 19 4.68 -25.08 -10.42
CA TYR A 19 4.65 -25.88 -9.20
C TYR A 19 3.64 -25.39 -8.16
N VAL A 20 2.95 -24.26 -8.45
CA VAL A 20 1.99 -23.65 -7.52
C VAL A 20 0.57 -23.99 -7.99
N PRO A 21 -0.27 -24.61 -7.13
CA PRO A 21 -1.65 -24.91 -7.48
C PRO A 21 -2.44 -23.63 -7.85
N LYS A 22 -3.23 -23.68 -8.91
CA LYS A 22 -4.17 -22.59 -9.24
C LYS A 22 -5.12 -22.35 -8.08
N GLY A 23 -5.50 -21.09 -7.87
CA GLY A 23 -6.29 -20.66 -6.73
C GLY A 23 -5.46 -20.35 -5.47
N ALA A 24 -4.17 -20.66 -5.45
CA ALA A 24 -3.30 -20.30 -4.32
C ALA A 24 -3.24 -18.79 -4.13
N HIS A 25 -3.01 -18.39 -2.87
CA HIS A 25 -2.76 -17.00 -2.51
C HIS A 25 -1.25 -16.74 -2.53
N LEU A 26 -0.81 -15.81 -3.38
CA LEU A 26 0.59 -15.47 -3.57
C LEU A 26 0.91 -14.13 -2.91
N PHE A 27 2.03 -14.06 -2.22
CA PHE A 27 2.69 -12.81 -1.88
C PHE A 27 3.85 -12.58 -2.83
N VAL A 28 3.81 -11.47 -3.55
CA VAL A 28 4.85 -11.08 -4.51
C VAL A 28 5.58 -9.87 -3.98
N CYS A 29 6.81 -10.08 -3.48
CA CYS A 29 7.62 -9.01 -2.92
C CYS A 29 8.56 -8.46 -4.01
N MET A 30 8.49 -7.16 -4.24
CA MET A 30 9.36 -6.47 -5.19
C MET A 30 9.64 -5.03 -4.76
N HIS A 31 10.70 -4.41 -5.27
CA HIS A 31 11.06 -3.07 -4.84
C HIS A 31 10.18 -2.00 -5.48
N ALA A 32 10.10 -1.98 -6.82
CA ALA A 32 9.29 -1.01 -7.55
C ALA A 32 7.83 -1.43 -7.62
N PRO A 33 6.87 -0.50 -7.55
CA PRO A 33 5.46 -0.82 -7.62
C PRO A 33 5.04 -1.28 -9.02
N ALA A 34 4.06 -2.18 -9.08
CA ALA A 34 3.38 -2.56 -10.30
C ALA A 34 2.47 -1.45 -10.81
N TYR A 35 1.86 -0.72 -9.89
CA TYR A 35 1.01 0.43 -10.19
C TYR A 35 1.39 1.64 -9.33
N PHE A 36 1.57 2.79 -9.97
CA PHE A 36 1.71 4.09 -9.31
C PHE A 36 1.18 5.19 -10.23
N TYR A 37 0.61 6.25 -9.66
CA TYR A 37 0.06 7.36 -10.44
C TYR A 37 1.11 8.09 -11.29
N ASN A 38 2.38 8.04 -10.89
CA ASN A 38 3.50 8.57 -11.67
C ASN A 38 4.22 7.42 -12.39
N GLU A 39 4.09 7.38 -13.70
CA GLU A 39 4.64 6.36 -14.58
C GLU A 39 6.15 6.12 -14.40
N ASN A 40 6.90 7.16 -13.98
CA ASN A 40 8.36 7.07 -13.80
C ASN A 40 8.78 6.18 -12.61
N TYR A 41 7.85 5.82 -11.74
CA TYR A 41 8.14 5.04 -10.54
C TYR A 41 7.59 3.62 -10.60
N LYS A 42 6.84 3.27 -11.64
CA LYS A 42 6.31 1.92 -11.79
C LYS A 42 7.31 0.98 -12.47
N LEU A 43 7.12 -0.30 -12.22
CA LEU A 43 7.92 -1.37 -12.81
C LEU A 43 7.66 -1.48 -14.33
N GLY A 44 8.71 -1.50 -15.14
CA GLY A 44 8.62 -1.78 -16.57
C GLY A 44 8.24 -3.25 -16.84
N ARG A 45 7.50 -3.50 -17.94
CA ARG A 45 6.97 -4.82 -18.33
C ARG A 45 6.01 -5.43 -17.32
N VAL A 46 5.36 -4.59 -16.54
CA VAL A 46 4.44 -5.01 -15.48
C VAL A 46 3.25 -5.80 -16.03
N ALA A 47 2.74 -5.46 -17.21
CA ALA A 47 1.61 -6.16 -17.81
C ALA A 47 1.91 -7.66 -18.02
N GLU A 48 3.10 -7.98 -18.52
CA GLU A 48 3.56 -9.36 -18.70
C GLU A 48 3.63 -10.13 -17.38
N LEU A 49 4.13 -9.49 -16.31
CA LEU A 49 4.15 -10.08 -14.98
C LEU A 49 2.73 -10.35 -14.46
N LEU A 50 1.82 -9.37 -14.56
CA LEU A 50 0.46 -9.49 -14.06
C LEU A 50 -0.35 -10.57 -14.81
N ASP A 51 -0.06 -10.79 -16.09
CA ASP A 51 -0.70 -11.85 -16.89
C ASP A 51 -0.30 -13.26 -16.42
N LEU A 52 0.91 -13.43 -15.88
CA LEU A 52 1.35 -14.70 -15.29
C LEU A 52 0.52 -15.08 -14.04
N PHE A 53 -0.09 -14.11 -13.39
CA PHE A 53 -0.86 -14.30 -12.15
C PHE A 53 -2.35 -14.66 -12.40
N GLU A 54 -2.74 -14.90 -13.63
CA GLU A 54 -4.09 -15.37 -13.92
C GLU A 54 -4.41 -16.68 -13.20
N GLY A 55 -5.57 -16.72 -12.52
CA GLY A 55 -6.02 -17.86 -11.73
C GLY A 55 -5.39 -18.00 -10.33
N TYR A 56 -4.65 -16.98 -9.86
CA TYR A 56 -4.16 -16.88 -8.49
C TYR A 56 -4.81 -15.70 -7.78
N LYS A 57 -4.86 -15.71 -6.44
CA LYS A 57 -5.09 -14.53 -5.63
C LYS A 57 -3.73 -13.94 -5.28
N VAL A 58 -3.51 -12.65 -5.51
CA VAL A 58 -2.18 -12.06 -5.40
C VAL A 58 -2.20 -10.76 -4.58
N ASP A 59 -1.34 -10.72 -3.59
CA ASP A 59 -0.97 -9.49 -2.89
C ASP A 59 0.48 -9.13 -3.26
N ILE A 60 0.66 -8.01 -3.96
CA ILE A 60 1.97 -7.45 -4.29
C ILE A 60 2.39 -6.52 -3.16
N LEU A 61 3.61 -6.72 -2.65
CA LEU A 61 4.22 -5.88 -1.63
C LEU A 61 5.37 -5.11 -2.28
N SER A 62 5.22 -3.81 -2.38
CA SER A 62 6.22 -2.94 -3.03
C SER A 62 6.59 -1.75 -2.15
N GLY A 63 7.61 -1.03 -2.55
CA GLY A 63 8.12 0.17 -1.89
C GLY A 63 8.53 1.24 -2.89
N HIS A 64 9.79 1.71 -2.83
CA HIS A 64 10.41 2.64 -3.77
C HIS A 64 9.89 4.08 -3.72
N THR A 65 8.60 4.28 -3.67
CA THR A 65 7.96 5.61 -3.80
C THR A 65 8.01 6.42 -2.52
N HIS A 66 8.22 5.76 -1.36
CA HIS A 66 8.13 6.35 -0.03
C HIS A 66 6.74 6.96 0.25
N VAL A 67 5.70 6.30 -0.23
CA VAL A 67 4.29 6.66 -0.06
C VAL A 67 3.52 5.42 0.33
N GLN A 68 2.55 5.56 1.25
CA GLN A 68 1.65 4.46 1.60
C GLN A 68 0.43 4.50 0.68
N CYS A 69 0.25 3.45 -0.12
CA CYS A 69 -0.87 3.37 -1.06
C CYS A 69 -1.30 1.93 -1.28
N ASN A 70 -2.59 1.66 -1.11
CA ASN A 70 -3.19 0.37 -1.42
C ASN A 70 -4.00 0.49 -2.71
N THR A 71 -3.74 -0.37 -3.68
CA THR A 71 -4.37 -0.30 -5.00
C THR A 71 -4.91 -1.66 -5.43
N GLN A 72 -6.17 -1.72 -5.85
CA GLN A 72 -6.70 -2.87 -6.56
C GLN A 72 -6.33 -2.75 -8.03
N ILE A 73 -5.37 -3.56 -8.50
CA ILE A 73 -4.88 -3.51 -9.89
C ILE A 73 -5.79 -4.31 -10.81
N ARG A 74 -6.15 -5.54 -10.40
CA ARG A 74 -7.10 -6.43 -11.08
C ARG A 74 -8.00 -7.09 -10.04
N ASN A 75 -9.09 -7.72 -10.43
CA ASN A 75 -10.02 -8.36 -9.48
C ASN A 75 -9.32 -9.35 -8.51
N ASN A 76 -8.26 -10.00 -8.98
CA ASN A 76 -7.49 -10.99 -8.23
C ASN A 76 -6.13 -10.48 -7.74
N ILE A 77 -5.74 -9.23 -8.05
CA ILE A 77 -4.42 -8.67 -7.76
C ILE A 77 -4.57 -7.35 -7.02
N ARG A 78 -4.06 -7.29 -5.81
CA ARG A 78 -3.93 -6.09 -4.99
C ARG A 78 -2.46 -5.75 -4.78
N GLU A 79 -2.13 -4.48 -4.73
CA GLU A 79 -0.81 -4.00 -4.37
C GLU A 79 -0.86 -3.16 -3.10
N TYR A 80 0.11 -3.37 -2.24
CA TYR A 80 0.44 -2.55 -1.08
C TYR A 80 1.79 -1.91 -1.36
N ASN A 81 1.79 -0.64 -1.77
CA ASN A 81 2.99 0.16 -1.87
C ASN A 81 3.25 0.79 -0.50
N ILE A 82 4.33 0.34 0.15
CA ILE A 82 4.55 0.54 1.58
C ILE A 82 5.48 1.72 1.81
N ALA A 83 5.07 2.63 2.71
CA ALA A 83 5.87 3.75 3.14
C ALA A 83 7.20 3.30 3.77
N SER A 84 8.18 4.18 3.73
CA SER A 84 9.55 3.90 4.15
C SER A 84 9.77 4.12 5.65
N ILE A 85 10.62 3.29 6.26
CA ILE A 85 11.17 3.54 7.60
C ILE A 85 12.02 4.82 7.61
N GLY A 86 12.65 5.17 6.49
CA GLY A 86 13.42 6.40 6.32
C GLY A 86 12.57 7.63 5.98
N GLY A 87 11.25 7.53 5.98
CA GLY A 87 10.36 8.63 5.61
C GLY A 87 10.68 9.19 4.22
N ALA A 88 10.72 10.50 4.07
CA ALA A 88 11.11 11.20 2.85
C ALA A 88 12.65 11.32 2.72
N TRP A 89 13.37 10.19 2.72
CA TRP A 89 14.84 10.09 2.58
C TRP A 89 15.65 10.80 3.67
N TRP A 90 15.13 10.87 4.91
CA TRP A 90 15.77 11.61 6.03
C TRP A 90 16.07 13.10 5.73
N LEU A 91 15.32 13.69 4.77
CA LEU A 91 15.60 15.07 4.34
C LEU A 91 14.97 16.13 5.25
N TRP A 92 14.06 15.72 6.15
CA TRP A 92 13.35 16.64 7.05
C TRP A 92 13.52 16.21 8.50
N ASP A 93 13.40 17.16 9.41
CA ASP A 93 13.31 16.90 10.86
C ASP A 93 12.05 16.09 11.21
N GLY A 94 11.15 15.93 10.27
CA GLY A 94 9.92 15.15 10.38
C GLY A 94 10.12 13.67 10.07
N ILE A 95 9.49 12.86 10.89
CA ILE A 95 9.46 11.38 10.79
C ILE A 95 8.31 10.88 9.89
N TYR A 96 8.08 11.56 8.76
CA TYR A 96 6.96 11.30 7.86
C TYR A 96 7.44 11.01 6.44
N SER A 97 6.66 10.20 5.73
CA SER A 97 6.75 10.04 4.29
C SER A 97 6.18 11.27 3.56
N LYS A 98 6.39 11.38 2.24
CA LYS A 98 5.92 12.52 1.44
C LYS A 98 4.41 12.75 1.48
N ASP A 99 3.64 11.70 1.70
CA ASP A 99 2.18 11.71 1.80
C ASP A 99 1.67 11.96 3.22
N GLY A 100 2.55 12.26 4.17
CA GLY A 100 2.21 12.47 5.57
C GLY A 100 2.05 11.19 6.39
N THR A 101 2.24 10.01 5.80
CA THR A 101 2.29 8.74 6.55
C THR A 101 3.51 8.71 7.45
N PRO A 102 3.40 8.34 8.74
CA PRO A 102 4.55 8.23 9.63
C PRO A 102 5.52 7.14 9.13
N ILE A 103 6.76 7.19 9.62
CA ILE A 103 7.70 6.11 9.36
C ILE A 103 7.19 4.80 9.97
N GLY A 104 7.34 3.71 9.23
CA GLY A 104 6.78 2.44 9.68
C GLY A 104 6.94 1.31 8.66
N TYR A 105 6.16 0.27 8.87
CA TYR A 105 6.13 -0.92 8.04
C TYR A 105 4.75 -1.57 8.04
N GLN A 106 4.49 -2.39 7.05
CA GLN A 106 3.24 -3.15 6.95
C GLN A 106 3.40 -4.51 7.64
N VAL A 107 2.40 -4.89 8.44
CA VAL A 107 2.31 -6.20 9.06
C VAL A 107 1.21 -7.00 8.38
N PHE A 108 1.51 -8.26 8.02
CA PHE A 108 0.55 -9.22 7.50
C PHE A 108 0.45 -10.38 8.47
N GLU A 109 -0.76 -10.66 8.93
CA GLU A 109 -1.07 -11.75 9.87
C GLU A 109 -1.90 -12.80 9.14
N SER A 110 -1.36 -14.02 9.02
CA SER A 110 -2.09 -15.15 8.46
C SER A 110 -2.80 -15.92 9.57
N GLY A 111 -4.10 -16.16 9.41
CA GLY A 111 -4.93 -16.87 10.37
C GLY A 111 -6.01 -17.72 9.70
N LYS A 112 -6.85 -18.37 10.50
CA LYS A 112 -7.94 -19.24 10.02
C LYS A 112 -8.96 -18.49 9.13
N ASN A 113 -9.12 -17.19 9.33
CA ASN A 113 -10.05 -16.34 8.60
C ASN A 113 -9.41 -15.65 7.37
N GLY A 114 -8.19 -16.04 6.98
CA GLY A 114 -7.44 -15.44 5.90
C GLY A 114 -6.30 -14.55 6.39
N ILE A 115 -5.99 -13.52 5.60
CA ILE A 115 -4.88 -12.60 5.86
C ILE A 115 -5.45 -11.25 6.26
N ALA A 116 -5.07 -10.77 7.44
CA ALA A 116 -5.28 -9.42 7.89
C ALA A 116 -3.98 -8.62 7.75
N ASN A 117 -4.10 -7.31 7.61
CA ASN A 117 -2.92 -6.45 7.59
C ASN A 117 -3.20 -5.09 8.25
N TYR A 118 -2.14 -4.45 8.72
CA TYR A 118 -2.16 -3.10 9.26
C TYR A 118 -0.81 -2.41 9.10
N PHE A 119 -0.82 -1.09 9.06
CA PHE A 119 0.41 -0.31 9.09
C PHE A 119 0.87 -0.13 10.53
N LYS A 120 2.13 -0.46 10.81
CA LYS A 120 2.75 -0.27 12.11
C LYS A 120 3.70 0.92 12.07
N SER A 121 3.25 2.04 12.65
CA SER A 121 4.10 3.21 12.84
C SER A 121 5.15 2.96 13.90
N LEU A 122 6.40 3.36 13.66
CA LEU A 122 7.47 3.27 14.65
C LEU A 122 7.18 4.21 15.82
N GLY A 123 7.42 3.72 17.02
CA GLY A 123 7.23 4.49 18.26
C GLY A 123 5.76 4.61 18.69
N HIS A 124 4.81 4.06 17.96
CA HIS A 124 3.39 4.08 18.29
C HIS A 124 2.81 2.68 18.44
N ASP A 125 1.70 2.55 19.16
CA ASP A 125 0.96 1.31 19.28
C ASP A 125 0.22 0.94 17.98
N ARG A 126 -0.28 -0.30 17.90
CA ARG A 126 -1.02 -0.82 16.75
C ARG A 126 -2.23 0.05 16.39
N ASP A 127 -2.86 0.65 17.37
CA ASP A 127 -4.10 1.44 17.21
C ASP A 127 -3.87 2.81 16.57
N TYR A 128 -2.62 3.24 16.43
CA TYR A 128 -2.29 4.48 15.73
C TYR A 128 -2.36 4.27 14.22
N GLN A 129 -3.60 4.33 13.68
CA GLN A 129 -3.89 4.07 12.27
C GLN A 129 -4.25 5.32 11.48
N PHE A 130 -4.42 6.47 12.14
CA PHE A 130 -4.78 7.73 11.48
C PHE A 130 -4.30 8.94 12.28
N ARG A 131 -4.33 10.08 11.61
CA ARG A 131 -4.21 11.41 12.22
C ARG A 131 -5.34 12.28 11.71
N TYR A 132 -5.90 13.10 12.58
CA TYR A 132 -6.82 14.16 12.19
C TYR A 132 -6.11 15.51 12.19
N TYR A 133 -6.62 16.41 11.38
CA TYR A 133 -6.18 17.79 11.25
C TYR A 133 -7.41 18.67 11.53
N PRO A 134 -7.35 19.50 12.58
CA PRO A 134 -8.47 20.39 12.93
C PRO A 134 -8.87 21.30 11.79
N VAL A 135 -10.11 21.76 11.81
CA VAL A 135 -10.62 22.80 10.90
C VAL A 135 -9.68 24.01 10.90
N GLY A 136 -9.36 24.55 9.73
CA GLY A 136 -8.47 25.68 9.54
C GLY A 136 -6.96 25.34 9.48
N THR A 137 -6.59 24.06 9.51
CA THR A 137 -5.16 23.68 9.55
C THR A 137 -4.61 23.14 8.23
N VAL A 138 -5.48 22.76 7.30
CA VAL A 138 -5.05 22.20 5.99
C VAL A 138 -5.33 23.22 4.89
N PRO A 139 -4.28 23.75 4.20
CA PRO A 139 -4.47 24.70 3.11
C PRO A 139 -5.36 24.13 1.99
N GLY A 140 -6.35 24.91 1.57
CA GLY A 140 -7.35 24.52 0.58
C GLY A 140 -8.53 23.70 1.14
N HIS A 141 -8.53 23.44 2.45
CA HIS A 141 -9.56 22.72 3.21
C HIS A 141 -9.81 23.40 4.55
N GLU A 142 -9.88 24.74 4.55
CA GLU A 142 -9.93 25.56 5.76
C GLU A 142 -11.21 25.33 6.58
N ASP A 143 -12.30 24.96 5.92
CA ASP A 143 -13.61 24.72 6.56
C ASP A 143 -13.87 23.23 6.87
N GLU A 144 -12.86 22.36 6.67
CA GLU A 144 -13.01 20.91 6.78
C GLU A 144 -12.18 20.31 7.92
N LEU A 145 -12.73 19.28 8.57
CA LEU A 145 -11.96 18.36 9.41
C LEU A 145 -11.30 17.32 8.48
N CYS A 146 -9.99 17.35 8.39
CA CYS A 146 -9.26 16.42 7.53
C CYS A 146 -8.73 15.24 8.32
N VAL A 147 -8.81 14.04 7.75
CA VAL A 147 -8.29 12.80 8.35
C VAL A 147 -7.40 12.08 7.34
N LYS A 148 -6.18 11.73 7.77
CA LYS A 148 -5.28 10.86 7.00
C LYS A 148 -5.24 9.49 7.68
N VAL A 149 -5.73 8.46 6.98
CA VAL A 149 -5.68 7.06 7.39
C VAL A 149 -4.50 6.38 6.71
N TRP A 150 -3.58 5.76 7.49
CA TRP A 150 -2.33 5.24 6.94
C TRP A 150 -2.53 4.12 5.94
N ASN A 151 -3.30 3.11 6.33
CA ASN A 151 -3.53 1.91 5.53
C ASN A 151 -4.89 1.94 4.83
N TRP A 152 -5.34 3.13 4.39
CA TRP A 152 -6.65 3.27 3.78
C TRP A 152 -6.84 2.31 2.59
N ASP A 153 -8.03 1.76 2.51
CA ASP A 153 -8.45 0.82 1.48
C ASP A 153 -9.81 1.27 0.94
N ASN A 154 -9.98 1.23 -0.38
CA ASN A 154 -11.22 1.67 -1.04
C ASN A 154 -12.48 0.87 -0.66
N ARG A 155 -12.32 -0.22 0.09
CA ARG A 155 -13.40 -1.02 0.66
C ARG A 155 -13.80 -0.55 2.06
N TRP A 156 -13.04 0.36 2.67
CA TRP A 156 -13.28 0.87 4.00
C TRP A 156 -14.16 2.10 3.95
N LYS A 157 -14.92 2.28 5.03
CA LYS A 157 -15.62 3.52 5.33
C LYS A 157 -14.90 4.22 6.46
N VAL A 158 -14.78 5.55 6.35
CA VAL A 158 -14.32 6.40 7.43
C VAL A 158 -15.53 7.19 7.90
N GLU A 159 -15.98 6.94 9.11
CA GLU A 159 -17.18 7.55 9.69
C GLU A 159 -16.78 8.52 10.81
N TYR A 160 -17.45 9.65 10.85
CA TYR A 160 -17.26 10.66 11.89
C TYR A 160 -18.52 10.80 12.72
N TYR A 161 -18.34 10.70 14.04
CA TYR A 161 -19.43 10.79 15.02
C TYR A 161 -19.21 11.97 15.98
N GLU A 162 -20.28 12.69 16.31
CA GLU A 162 -20.31 13.73 17.33
C GLU A 162 -21.48 13.43 18.27
N ASP A 163 -21.22 13.37 19.58
CA ASP A 163 -22.21 13.02 20.61
C ASP A 163 -22.98 11.70 20.28
N GLY A 164 -22.30 10.72 19.72
CA GLY A 164 -22.86 9.43 19.34
C GLY A 164 -23.73 9.45 18.07
N LYS A 165 -23.79 10.55 17.35
CA LYS A 165 -24.54 10.68 16.10
C LYS A 165 -23.58 10.74 14.91
N LEU A 166 -23.84 9.91 13.89
CA LEU A 166 -23.10 9.96 12.63
C LEU A 166 -23.28 11.35 11.98
N LYS A 167 -22.18 12.00 11.62
CA LYS A 167 -22.12 13.33 11.01
C LYS A 167 -21.60 13.32 9.58
N GLY A 168 -20.81 12.31 9.20
CA GLY A 168 -20.30 12.18 7.84
C GLY A 168 -19.58 10.85 7.62
N GLU A 169 -19.41 10.56 6.31
CA GLU A 169 -18.62 9.44 5.78
C GLU A 169 -17.49 9.97 4.91
#